data_a3081421aa041610ee043051a180c981
#
_entry.id   a3081421aa041610ee043051a180c981
#
_cell.length_a   1.000
_cell.length_b   1.000
_cell.length_c   1.000
_cell.angle_alpha   90.00
_cell.angle_beta   90.00
_cell.angle_gamma   90.00
#
_symmetry.space_group_name_H-M   'P 1'
#
loop_
_entity.id
_entity.type
_entity.pdbx_description
1 polymer ?
#
loop_
_entity_poly.entity_id
_entity_poly.type
_entity_poly.pdbx_seq_one_letter_code
_entity_poly.pdbx_strand_id
1 'polypeptide(L)'
;MSEKILNETISLKQYISEKEYKEINQLEELCCLQDKTNLKLELDYKLNIRRNSEIGLKEINGFLYYVEDIIVAYLGISSYRGSNIGEINGMTHPDFRRKGVFKKIFELAMEECKKRNFNKVLLLSDGNSNSGIKFINSVCSEYDFSEYRMKLLNKTTLESTSSIRLRKAGKSDGKEIGIQNAIYFNHSEECEPFLEEYEEELDRNTYMVELNERVIGKIAISYSDDSAFISGFGILPDFRGKGYGKAALKEVLRLINEKNIYEIELDVECKNNTALNLYKACGFEELSVMSYYKLQYFK
;
A
#
# COMPACT_ATOMS: atom_id res chain seq x y z
N MET A 1 12.68 -33.18 -31.30
CA MET A 1 11.41 -32.50 -30.91
C MET A 1 11.64 -31.02 -31.14
N SER A 2 10.90 -30.39 -32.06
CA SER A 2 10.98 -28.94 -32.25
C SER A 2 10.55 -28.26 -30.98
N GLU A 3 11.37 -27.41 -30.36
CA GLU A 3 10.95 -26.52 -29.28
C GLU A 3 9.77 -25.71 -29.83
N LYS A 4 8.62 -25.80 -29.16
CA LYS A 4 7.45 -25.00 -29.47
C LYS A 4 7.83 -23.55 -29.15
N ILE A 5 7.92 -22.71 -30.18
CA ILE A 5 8.13 -21.26 -29.97
C ILE A 5 6.85 -20.74 -29.29
N LEU A 6 6.97 -20.39 -28.00
CA LEU A 6 5.90 -19.76 -27.25
C LEU A 6 5.84 -18.27 -27.61
N ASN A 7 4.63 -17.76 -27.79
CA ASN A 7 4.44 -16.33 -28.03
C ASN A 7 4.58 -15.57 -26.70
N GLU A 8 5.59 -14.70 -26.59
CA GLU A 8 5.86 -13.89 -25.41
C GLU A 8 5.55 -12.43 -25.72
N THR A 9 4.74 -11.78 -24.85
CA THR A 9 4.41 -10.36 -24.99
C THR A 9 4.52 -9.64 -23.65
N ILE A 10 4.80 -8.33 -23.69
CA ILE A 10 4.78 -7.46 -22.52
C ILE A 10 3.73 -6.38 -22.75
N SER A 11 2.85 -6.20 -21.78
CA SER A 11 1.85 -5.14 -21.77
C SER A 11 2.16 -4.13 -20.68
N LEU A 12 2.14 -2.85 -21.05
CA LEU A 12 2.39 -1.71 -20.16
C LEU A 12 1.07 -1.03 -19.85
N LYS A 13 0.77 -0.82 -18.59
CA LYS A 13 -0.53 -0.31 -18.14
C LYS A 13 -0.37 0.90 -17.23
N GLN A 14 -1.14 1.95 -17.51
CA GLN A 14 -1.38 3.01 -16.55
C GLN A 14 -2.40 2.54 -15.51
N TYR A 15 -3.49 1.96 -15.96
CA TYR A 15 -4.51 1.31 -15.15
C TYR A 15 -4.77 -0.10 -15.69
N ILE A 16 -5.01 -1.04 -14.78
CA ILE A 16 -5.42 -2.41 -15.12
C ILE A 16 -6.94 -2.49 -15.32
N SER A 17 -7.38 -3.39 -16.17
CA SER A 17 -8.80 -3.73 -16.36
C SER A 17 -9.27 -4.72 -15.30
N GLU A 18 -10.60 -4.88 -15.14
CA GLU A 18 -11.17 -5.91 -14.25
C GLU A 18 -10.69 -7.33 -14.60
N LYS A 19 -10.53 -7.63 -15.89
CA LYS A 19 -10.01 -8.92 -16.32
C LYS A 19 -8.58 -9.13 -15.83
N GLU A 20 -7.70 -8.15 -16.07
CA GLU A 20 -6.30 -8.21 -15.63
C GLU A 20 -6.19 -8.24 -14.11
N TYR A 21 -7.04 -7.49 -13.40
CA TYR A 21 -7.13 -7.53 -11.95
C TYR A 21 -7.38 -8.96 -11.43
N LYS A 22 -8.36 -9.66 -12.00
CA LYS A 22 -8.67 -11.04 -11.62
C LYS A 22 -7.52 -11.99 -11.97
N GLU A 23 -6.91 -11.85 -13.13
CA GLU A 23 -5.80 -12.70 -13.58
C GLU A 23 -4.54 -12.48 -12.71
N ILE A 24 -4.26 -11.23 -12.32
CA ILE A 24 -3.14 -10.89 -11.42
C ILE A 24 -3.38 -11.48 -10.03
N ASN A 25 -4.60 -11.36 -9.48
CA ASN A 25 -4.93 -11.96 -8.18
C ASN A 25 -4.80 -13.48 -8.20
N GLN A 26 -5.21 -14.17 -9.27
CA GLN A 26 -5.01 -15.61 -9.39
C GLN A 26 -3.52 -16.00 -9.42
N LEU A 27 -2.69 -15.21 -10.10
CA LEU A 27 -1.25 -15.41 -10.10
C LEU A 27 -0.65 -15.13 -8.72
N GLU A 28 -1.15 -14.12 -7.99
CA GLU A 28 -0.75 -13.80 -6.63
C GLU A 28 -1.05 -14.95 -5.68
N GLU A 29 -2.28 -15.44 -5.68
CA GLU A 29 -2.69 -16.59 -4.85
C GLU A 29 -1.78 -17.79 -5.08
N LEU A 30 -1.52 -18.14 -6.34
CA LEU A 30 -0.64 -19.25 -6.69
C LEU A 30 0.78 -19.05 -6.16
N CYS A 31 1.35 -17.84 -6.34
CA CYS A 31 2.70 -17.52 -5.87
C CYS A 31 2.79 -17.51 -4.35
N CYS A 32 1.80 -16.93 -3.66
CA CYS A 32 1.74 -16.85 -2.20
C CYS A 32 1.59 -18.23 -1.57
N LEU A 33 0.73 -19.08 -2.12
CA LEU A 33 0.56 -20.46 -1.65
C LEU A 33 1.84 -21.29 -1.83
N GLN A 34 2.50 -21.18 -2.99
CA GLN A 34 3.73 -21.90 -3.30
C GLN A 34 4.89 -21.49 -2.37
N ASP A 35 5.06 -20.20 -2.13
CA ASP A 35 6.20 -19.65 -1.39
C ASP A 35 5.90 -19.47 0.11
N LYS A 36 4.62 -19.59 0.53
CA LYS A 36 4.12 -19.25 1.88
C LYS A 36 4.52 -17.81 2.27
N THR A 37 4.22 -16.87 1.40
CA THR A 37 4.55 -15.46 1.51
C THR A 37 3.33 -14.60 1.22
N ASN A 38 3.47 -13.29 1.45
CA ASN A 38 2.48 -12.29 1.09
C ASN A 38 3.09 -11.27 0.12
N LEU A 39 2.22 -10.62 -0.66
CA LEU A 39 2.58 -9.55 -1.57
C LEU A 39 1.80 -8.28 -1.21
N LYS A 40 2.35 -7.13 -1.53
CA LYS A 40 1.72 -5.81 -1.34
C LYS A 40 1.57 -5.15 -2.71
N LEU A 41 0.68 -5.71 -3.56
CA LEU A 41 0.54 -5.28 -4.97
C LEU A 41 -0.25 -3.99 -5.14
N GLU A 42 -1.14 -3.66 -4.20
CA GLU A 42 -1.99 -2.46 -4.20
C GLU A 42 -2.77 -2.32 -5.53
N LEU A 43 -3.42 -3.41 -5.95
CA LEU A 43 -4.10 -3.49 -7.24
C LEU A 43 -5.33 -2.58 -7.32
N ASP A 44 -6.03 -2.37 -6.19
CA ASP A 44 -7.24 -1.54 -6.13
C ASP A 44 -6.95 -0.11 -6.58
N TYR A 45 -5.81 0.46 -6.18
CA TYR A 45 -5.37 1.79 -6.64
C TYR A 45 -5.00 1.84 -8.13
N LYS A 46 -4.73 0.68 -8.75
CA LYS A 46 -4.37 0.57 -10.16
C LYS A 46 -5.57 0.19 -11.04
N LEU A 47 -6.67 -0.26 -10.43
CA LEU A 47 -7.91 -0.57 -11.13
C LEU A 47 -8.71 0.71 -11.35
N ASN A 48 -8.72 1.21 -12.58
CA ASN A 48 -9.55 2.35 -12.91
C ASN A 48 -10.12 2.23 -14.35
N ILE A 49 -11.34 1.77 -14.43
CA ILE A 49 -12.02 1.52 -15.70
C ILE A 49 -12.35 2.83 -16.44
N ARG A 50 -12.69 3.88 -15.70
CA ARG A 50 -13.12 5.16 -16.30
C ARG A 50 -11.95 5.90 -16.97
N ARG A 51 -10.75 5.82 -16.40
CA ARG A 51 -9.54 6.51 -16.91
C ARG A 51 -8.84 5.76 -18.03
N ASN A 52 -9.13 4.47 -18.24
CA ASN A 52 -8.56 3.71 -19.35
C ASN A 52 -9.00 4.21 -20.74
N SER A 53 -10.01 5.09 -20.80
CA SER A 53 -10.49 5.71 -22.04
C SER A 53 -9.77 7.02 -22.41
N GLU A 54 -8.89 7.55 -21.54
CA GLU A 54 -8.15 8.77 -21.82
C GLU A 54 -6.98 8.53 -22.78
N ILE A 55 -6.74 9.50 -23.65
CA ILE A 55 -5.73 9.40 -24.71
C ILE A 55 -4.32 9.47 -24.14
N GLY A 56 -3.57 8.37 -24.29
CA GLY A 56 -2.14 8.29 -24.05
C GLY A 56 -1.76 7.86 -22.62
N LEU A 57 -0.72 7.02 -22.54
CA LEU A 57 -0.12 6.59 -21.27
C LEU A 57 0.78 7.71 -20.74
N LYS A 58 0.39 8.36 -19.65
CA LYS A 58 1.22 9.36 -18.96
C LYS A 58 2.22 8.69 -18.02
N GLU A 59 1.75 7.71 -17.25
CA GLU A 59 2.52 6.96 -16.26
C GLU A 59 2.20 5.47 -16.39
N ILE A 60 3.22 4.63 -16.30
CA ILE A 60 3.04 3.19 -16.36
C ILE A 60 3.15 2.62 -14.95
N ASN A 61 2.03 2.11 -14.43
CA ASN A 61 1.94 1.55 -13.08
C ASN A 61 1.98 0.02 -13.04
N GLY A 62 1.72 -0.64 -14.17
CA GLY A 62 1.70 -2.09 -14.28
C GLY A 62 2.48 -2.60 -15.49
N PHE A 63 3.27 -3.65 -15.28
CA PHE A 63 4.06 -4.35 -16.28
C PHE A 63 3.68 -5.82 -16.25
N LEU A 64 2.99 -6.28 -17.28
CA LEU A 64 2.46 -7.64 -17.39
C LEU A 64 3.23 -8.42 -18.44
N TYR A 65 3.72 -9.59 -18.07
CA TYR A 65 4.38 -10.50 -19.00
C TYR A 65 3.47 -11.68 -19.31
N TYR A 66 3.18 -11.87 -20.59
CA TYR A 66 2.32 -12.93 -21.08
C TYR A 66 3.12 -14.00 -21.81
N VAL A 67 2.70 -15.25 -21.65
CA VAL A 67 3.10 -16.37 -22.48
C VAL A 67 1.82 -17.05 -22.97
N GLU A 68 1.60 -17.12 -24.30
CA GLU A 68 0.39 -17.68 -24.91
C GLU A 68 -0.90 -17.08 -24.27
N ASP A 69 -0.98 -15.78 -24.11
CA ASP A 69 -2.12 -15.04 -23.53
C ASP A 69 -2.37 -15.24 -22.01
N ILE A 70 -1.46 -15.94 -21.30
CA ILE A 70 -1.54 -16.12 -19.84
C ILE A 70 -0.55 -15.17 -19.17
N ILE A 71 -0.97 -14.45 -18.13
CA ILE A 71 -0.07 -13.64 -17.32
C ILE A 71 0.82 -14.56 -16.48
N VAL A 72 2.13 -14.53 -16.75
CA VAL A 72 3.13 -15.31 -16.03
C VAL A 72 4.04 -14.48 -15.15
N ALA A 73 4.03 -13.16 -15.30
CA ALA A 73 4.64 -12.25 -14.34
C ALA A 73 3.93 -10.89 -14.34
N TYR A 74 3.94 -10.28 -13.17
CA TYR A 74 3.45 -8.93 -12.92
C TYR A 74 4.47 -8.15 -12.10
N LEU A 75 4.65 -6.88 -12.44
CA LEU A 75 5.36 -5.90 -11.63
C LEU A 75 4.53 -4.63 -11.59
N GLY A 76 4.35 -4.10 -10.38
CA GLY A 76 3.66 -2.84 -10.14
C GLY A 76 4.60 -1.77 -9.60
N ILE A 77 4.38 -0.52 -10.03
CA ILE A 77 4.94 0.67 -9.41
C ILE A 77 3.81 1.35 -8.65
N SER A 78 4.02 1.59 -7.36
CA SER A 78 3.17 2.43 -6.51
C SER A 78 3.95 3.68 -6.11
N SER A 79 3.26 4.80 -6.01
CA SER A 79 3.81 6.05 -5.47
C SER A 79 2.70 6.81 -4.78
N TYR A 80 2.90 7.12 -3.52
CA TYR A 80 1.92 7.91 -2.78
C TYR A 80 1.98 9.36 -3.23
N ARG A 81 0.81 9.99 -3.31
CA ARG A 81 0.70 11.40 -3.69
C ARG A 81 1.55 12.28 -2.77
N GLY A 82 2.28 13.23 -3.34
CA GLY A 82 3.23 14.09 -2.62
C GLY A 82 4.55 13.41 -2.23
N SER A 83 4.69 12.12 -2.51
CA SER A 83 5.94 11.37 -2.33
C SER A 83 6.72 11.31 -3.64
N ASN A 84 8.01 11.58 -3.59
CA ASN A 84 8.91 11.36 -4.72
C ASN A 84 9.67 10.03 -4.58
N ILE A 85 8.92 9.00 -4.11
CA ILE A 85 9.40 7.63 -3.90
C ILE A 85 8.55 6.68 -4.74
N GLY A 86 9.21 5.83 -5.52
CA GLY A 86 8.59 4.73 -6.22
C GLY A 86 8.74 3.42 -5.42
N GLU A 87 7.66 2.71 -5.19
CA GLU A 87 7.65 1.39 -4.58
C GLU A 87 7.37 0.32 -5.64
N ILE A 88 8.22 -0.68 -5.70
CA ILE A 88 8.15 -1.77 -6.68
C ILE A 88 7.87 -3.07 -5.98
N ASN A 89 6.80 -3.72 -6.39
CA ASN A 89 6.44 -5.07 -5.98
C ASN A 89 6.02 -5.90 -7.19
N GLY A 90 6.16 -7.22 -7.10
CA GLY A 90 5.78 -8.08 -8.20
C GLY A 90 6.10 -9.54 -7.99
N MET A 91 5.76 -10.35 -8.97
CA MET A 91 5.87 -11.81 -8.89
C MET A 91 6.08 -12.44 -10.27
N THR A 92 6.52 -13.68 -10.24
CA THR A 92 6.60 -14.54 -11.43
C THR A 92 6.06 -15.92 -11.09
N HIS A 93 5.21 -16.44 -11.96
CA HIS A 93 4.70 -17.81 -11.88
C HIS A 93 5.85 -18.79 -11.63
N PRO A 94 5.75 -19.72 -10.69
CA PRO A 94 6.85 -20.60 -10.31
C PRO A 94 7.56 -21.28 -11.48
N ASP A 95 6.80 -21.80 -12.45
CA ASP A 95 7.34 -22.51 -13.63
C ASP A 95 8.10 -21.60 -14.62
N PHE A 96 7.93 -20.28 -14.50
CA PHE A 96 8.59 -19.29 -15.36
C PHE A 96 9.73 -18.55 -14.65
N ARG A 97 10.04 -18.89 -13.40
CA ARG A 97 11.18 -18.34 -12.66
C ARG A 97 12.51 -18.77 -13.26
N ARG A 98 13.57 -17.98 -13.04
CA ARG A 98 14.94 -18.24 -13.51
C ARG A 98 15.12 -18.25 -15.04
N LYS A 99 14.09 -17.80 -15.79
CA LYS A 99 14.12 -17.66 -17.26
C LYS A 99 14.29 -16.20 -17.72
N GLY A 100 14.65 -15.29 -16.82
CA GLY A 100 14.84 -13.85 -17.13
C GLY A 100 13.56 -13.04 -17.27
N VAL A 101 12.38 -13.65 -17.12
CA VAL A 101 11.07 -13.00 -17.29
C VAL A 101 10.94 -11.75 -16.41
N PHE A 102 11.14 -11.88 -15.10
CA PHE A 102 11.01 -10.74 -14.19
C PHE A 102 12.04 -9.64 -14.47
N LYS A 103 13.25 -10.00 -14.86
CA LYS A 103 14.29 -9.03 -15.19
C LYS A 103 13.89 -8.13 -16.35
N LYS A 104 13.25 -8.69 -17.41
CA LYS A 104 12.78 -7.91 -18.56
C LYS A 104 11.77 -6.82 -18.16
N ILE A 105 10.76 -7.15 -17.35
CA ILE A 105 9.78 -6.17 -16.90
C ILE A 105 10.34 -5.21 -15.84
N PHE A 106 11.30 -5.66 -15.04
CA PHE A 106 12.00 -4.81 -14.08
C PHE A 106 12.85 -3.72 -14.78
N GLU A 107 13.57 -4.07 -15.85
CA GLU A 107 14.33 -3.09 -16.64
C GLU A 107 13.41 -1.98 -17.20
N LEU A 108 12.24 -2.35 -17.72
CA LEU A 108 11.24 -1.39 -18.20
C LEU A 108 10.67 -0.52 -17.07
N ALA A 109 10.43 -1.11 -15.89
CA ALA A 109 9.98 -0.37 -14.72
C ALA A 109 11.04 0.63 -14.23
N MET A 110 12.33 0.30 -14.33
CA MET A 110 13.41 1.23 -14.01
C MET A 110 13.44 2.44 -14.95
N GLU A 111 13.21 2.25 -16.24
CA GLU A 111 13.13 3.37 -17.18
C GLU A 111 11.91 4.27 -16.88
N GLU A 112 10.78 3.70 -16.49
CA GLU A 112 9.62 4.49 -16.06
C GLU A 112 9.90 5.25 -14.76
N CYS A 113 10.58 4.64 -13.79
CA CYS A 113 10.98 5.32 -12.55
C CYS A 113 11.91 6.50 -12.82
N LYS A 114 12.86 6.37 -13.74
CA LYS A 114 13.73 7.48 -14.18
C LYS A 114 12.93 8.58 -14.85
N LYS A 115 12.02 8.23 -15.77
CA LYS A 115 11.13 9.18 -16.45
C LYS A 115 10.31 10.01 -15.46
N ARG A 116 9.85 9.40 -14.35
CA ARG A 116 9.11 10.09 -13.27
C ARG A 116 10.02 10.88 -12.32
N ASN A 117 11.35 10.79 -12.47
CA ASN A 117 12.34 11.46 -11.62
C ASN A 117 12.17 11.14 -10.12
N PHE A 118 11.89 9.88 -9.78
CA PHE A 118 11.86 9.49 -8.38
C PHE A 118 13.21 9.71 -7.70
N ASN A 119 13.20 10.27 -6.50
CA ASN A 119 14.42 10.47 -5.68
C ASN A 119 14.89 9.18 -5.01
N LYS A 120 13.96 8.25 -4.83
CA LYS A 120 14.19 6.96 -4.17
C LYS A 120 13.31 5.89 -4.82
N VAL A 121 13.86 4.72 -5.04
CA VAL A 121 13.10 3.54 -5.45
C VAL A 121 13.29 2.45 -4.41
N LEU A 122 12.18 1.91 -3.91
CA LEU A 122 12.11 0.84 -2.93
C LEU A 122 11.63 -0.44 -3.61
N LEU A 123 12.34 -1.53 -3.37
CA LEU A 123 11.93 -2.86 -3.78
C LEU A 123 11.32 -3.57 -2.57
N LEU A 124 10.11 -4.09 -2.73
CA LEU A 124 9.35 -4.72 -1.65
C LEU A 124 9.42 -6.24 -1.77
N SER A 125 9.64 -6.91 -0.63
CA SER A 125 9.56 -8.37 -0.55
C SER A 125 9.14 -8.81 0.84
N ASP A 126 8.29 -9.83 0.91
CA ASP A 126 8.11 -10.58 2.16
C ASP A 126 9.46 -11.17 2.60
N GLY A 127 9.77 -11.04 3.90
CA GLY A 127 11.03 -11.53 4.47
C GLY A 127 11.26 -13.04 4.31
N ASN A 128 10.19 -13.81 4.08
CA ASN A 128 10.25 -15.26 3.82
C ASN A 128 10.41 -15.60 2.32
N SER A 129 10.34 -14.62 1.42
CA SER A 129 10.45 -14.86 -0.03
C SER A 129 11.87 -15.08 -0.48
N ASN A 130 12.30 -16.35 -0.52
CA ASN A 130 13.64 -16.70 -1.03
C ASN A 130 13.90 -16.21 -2.47
N SER A 131 12.88 -16.24 -3.33
CA SER A 131 13.00 -15.80 -4.73
C SER A 131 13.11 -14.28 -4.81
N GLY A 132 12.30 -13.55 -4.06
CA GLY A 132 12.31 -12.10 -3.98
C GLY A 132 13.62 -11.56 -3.42
N ILE A 133 14.08 -12.07 -2.28
CA ILE A 133 15.35 -11.67 -1.65
C ILE A 133 16.55 -11.94 -2.59
N LYS A 134 16.58 -13.09 -3.27
CA LYS A 134 17.66 -13.37 -4.25
C LYS A 134 17.65 -12.40 -5.42
N PHE A 135 16.48 -12.02 -5.92
CA PHE A 135 16.36 -11.01 -6.97
C PHE A 135 16.84 -9.64 -6.48
N ILE A 136 16.34 -9.19 -5.34
CA ILE A 136 16.70 -7.91 -4.70
C ILE A 136 18.23 -7.80 -4.51
N ASN A 137 18.86 -8.84 -3.97
CA ASN A 137 20.31 -8.89 -3.81
C ASN A 137 21.09 -8.84 -5.15
N SER A 138 20.47 -9.28 -6.24
CA SER A 138 21.11 -9.28 -7.57
C SER A 138 21.09 -7.91 -8.26
N VAL A 139 20.29 -6.96 -7.79
CA VAL A 139 20.11 -5.63 -8.42
C VAL A 139 20.72 -4.48 -7.60
N CYS A 140 21.72 -4.78 -6.76
CA CYS A 140 22.44 -3.79 -5.95
C CYS A 140 21.51 -2.91 -5.10
N SER A 141 20.74 -3.52 -4.22
CA SER A 141 19.91 -2.85 -3.24
C SER A 141 20.40 -3.09 -1.82
N GLU A 142 20.02 -2.20 -0.89
CA GLU A 142 20.29 -2.38 0.52
C GLU A 142 18.99 -2.28 1.34
N TYR A 143 18.94 -3.00 2.46
CA TYR A 143 17.81 -2.96 3.38
C TYR A 143 17.61 -1.55 3.93
N ASP A 144 16.36 -1.08 3.91
CA ASP A 144 15.96 0.24 4.41
C ASP A 144 15.15 0.09 5.72
N PHE A 145 13.97 -0.51 5.63
CA PHE A 145 13.09 -0.76 6.78
C PHE A 145 12.14 -1.94 6.51
N SER A 146 11.32 -2.27 7.50
CA SER A 146 10.23 -3.25 7.36
C SER A 146 8.97 -2.77 8.04
N GLU A 147 7.83 -3.23 7.54
CA GLU A 147 6.50 -3.00 8.10
C GLU A 147 5.84 -4.33 8.46
N TYR A 148 5.13 -4.36 9.59
CA TYR A 148 4.15 -5.39 9.87
C TYR A 148 2.83 -5.05 9.18
N ARG A 149 2.28 -6.00 8.43
CA ARG A 149 0.85 -6.05 8.18
C ARG A 149 0.19 -6.59 9.44
N MET A 150 -0.78 -5.87 9.99
CA MET A 150 -1.52 -6.29 11.16
C MET A 150 -3.00 -6.44 10.83
N LYS A 151 -3.65 -7.46 11.42
CA LYS A 151 -5.07 -7.76 11.24
C LYS A 151 -5.78 -7.76 12.58
N LEU A 152 -6.99 -7.23 12.63
CA LEU A 152 -7.84 -7.29 13.80
C LEU A 152 -8.41 -8.71 13.94
N LEU A 153 -7.97 -9.48 14.95
CA LEU A 153 -8.46 -10.83 15.21
C LEU A 153 -9.47 -10.89 16.35
N ASN A 154 -9.29 -10.03 17.36
CA ASN A 154 -10.12 -10.05 18.56
C ASN A 154 -11.12 -8.90 18.55
N LYS A 155 -12.42 -9.20 18.56
CA LYS A 155 -13.46 -8.19 18.78
C LYS A 155 -13.32 -7.63 20.20
N THR A 156 -12.59 -6.55 20.33
CA THR A 156 -12.49 -5.83 21.60
C THR A 156 -13.85 -5.20 21.90
N THR A 157 -14.30 -5.27 23.16
CA THR A 157 -15.48 -4.51 23.61
C THR A 157 -15.23 -3.03 23.37
N LEU A 158 -16.03 -2.45 22.46
CA LEU A 158 -15.86 -1.07 21.97
C LEU A 158 -16.60 -0.07 22.89
N GLU A 159 -16.50 -0.24 24.20
CA GLU A 159 -17.03 0.79 25.10
C GLU A 159 -16.25 2.10 24.89
N SER A 160 -16.92 3.07 24.33
CA SER A 160 -16.38 4.41 24.13
C SER A 160 -16.78 5.30 25.31
N THR A 161 -15.82 5.57 26.19
CA THR A 161 -15.91 6.63 27.20
C THR A 161 -14.99 7.80 26.81
N SER A 162 -14.86 8.06 25.50
CA SER A 162 -13.80 8.94 25.03
C SER A 162 -14.24 10.41 24.99
N SER A 163 -13.36 11.29 25.44
CA SER A 163 -13.47 12.75 25.31
C SER A 163 -13.17 13.24 23.89
N ILE A 164 -12.88 12.34 22.93
CA ILE A 164 -12.57 12.69 21.54
C ILE A 164 -13.77 12.50 20.63
N ARG A 165 -13.79 13.25 19.54
CA ARG A 165 -14.75 13.13 18.45
C ARG A 165 -14.00 12.86 17.14
N LEU A 166 -14.54 12.00 16.29
CA LEU A 166 -14.13 11.87 14.90
C LEU A 166 -15.04 12.72 14.00
N ARG A 167 -14.47 13.64 13.26
CA ARG A 167 -15.15 14.44 12.25
C ARG A 167 -14.57 14.13 10.88
N LYS A 168 -15.42 13.80 9.90
CA LYS A 168 -14.97 13.62 8.53
C LYS A 168 -14.25 14.90 8.05
N ALA A 169 -13.08 14.72 7.43
CA ALA A 169 -12.29 15.82 6.90
C ALA A 169 -12.99 16.45 5.69
N GLY A 170 -12.80 17.74 5.49
CA GLY A 170 -13.25 18.50 4.34
C GLY A 170 -12.16 19.38 3.75
N LYS A 171 -12.48 20.13 2.71
CA LYS A 171 -11.49 20.99 1.99
C LYS A 171 -10.74 21.96 2.89
N SER A 172 -11.38 22.46 3.96
CA SER A 172 -10.75 23.35 4.93
C SER A 172 -9.63 22.70 5.75
N ASP A 173 -9.62 21.37 5.85
CA ASP A 173 -8.63 20.62 6.64
C ASP A 173 -7.32 20.34 5.86
N GLY A 174 -7.26 20.63 4.57
CA GLY A 174 -6.14 20.28 3.70
C GLY A 174 -4.78 20.76 4.23
N LYS A 175 -4.72 22.00 4.74
CA LYS A 175 -3.50 22.55 5.34
C LYS A 175 -3.07 21.79 6.60
N GLU A 176 -4.01 21.50 7.48
CA GLU A 176 -3.75 20.76 8.73
C GLU A 176 -3.32 19.33 8.43
N ILE A 177 -3.95 18.67 7.45
CA ILE A 177 -3.58 17.33 6.98
C ILE A 177 -2.15 17.33 6.44
N GLY A 178 -1.76 18.32 5.64
CA GLY A 178 -0.39 18.48 5.13
C GLY A 178 0.64 18.59 6.25
N ILE A 179 0.39 19.48 7.23
CA ILE A 179 1.26 19.65 8.40
C ILE A 179 1.38 18.32 9.18
N GLN A 180 0.28 17.62 9.41
CA GLN A 180 0.29 16.35 10.11
C GLN A 180 1.03 15.26 9.32
N ASN A 181 0.91 15.24 7.99
CA ASN A 181 1.68 14.31 7.13
C ASN A 181 3.19 14.55 7.27
N ALA A 182 3.62 15.81 7.30
CA ALA A 182 5.03 16.15 7.54
C ALA A 182 5.51 15.65 8.91
N ILE A 183 4.71 15.85 9.96
CA ILE A 183 5.06 15.44 11.34
C ILE A 183 5.10 13.91 11.50
N TYR A 184 4.17 13.18 10.84
CA TYR A 184 4.02 11.74 11.07
C TYR A 184 4.87 10.88 10.15
N PHE A 185 5.06 11.34 8.89
CA PHE A 185 5.62 10.52 7.81
C PHE A 185 6.85 11.17 7.16
N ASN A 186 7.34 12.28 7.70
CA ASN A 186 8.48 13.02 7.16
C ASN A 186 8.30 13.41 5.67
N HIS A 187 7.07 13.71 5.29
CA HIS A 187 6.76 14.24 3.96
C HIS A 187 7.14 15.72 3.87
N SER A 188 7.22 16.28 2.65
CA SER A 188 7.37 17.72 2.50
C SER A 188 6.15 18.45 3.06
N GLU A 189 6.36 19.62 3.68
CA GLU A 189 5.26 20.48 4.18
C GLU A 189 4.42 21.12 3.05
N GLU A 190 4.75 20.85 1.79
CA GLU A 190 3.94 21.31 0.68
C GLU A 190 2.54 20.76 0.81
N CYS A 191 1.62 21.69 1.09
CA CYS A 191 0.21 21.41 1.27
C CYS A 191 -0.38 20.90 -0.04
N GLU A 192 -0.51 19.59 -0.17
CA GLU A 192 -1.38 19.08 -1.22
C GLU A 192 -2.85 19.40 -0.87
N PRO A 193 -3.62 19.91 -1.83
CA PRO A 193 -5.02 20.16 -1.58
C PRO A 193 -5.70 18.83 -1.22
N PHE A 194 -6.44 18.83 -0.12
CA PHE A 194 -7.37 17.74 0.19
C PHE A 194 -8.43 17.72 -0.91
N LEU A 195 -8.46 16.65 -1.69
CA LEU A 195 -9.43 16.46 -2.77
C LEU A 195 -10.47 15.45 -2.34
N GLU A 196 -11.70 15.90 -2.15
CA GLU A 196 -12.84 15.03 -1.84
C GLU A 196 -13.04 14.00 -2.97
N GLU A 197 -12.84 14.39 -4.21
CA GLU A 197 -12.92 13.50 -5.37
C GLU A 197 -11.92 12.33 -5.30
N TYR A 198 -10.73 12.58 -4.73
CA TYR A 198 -9.72 11.54 -4.56
C TYR A 198 -10.08 10.57 -3.41
N GLU A 199 -10.70 11.08 -2.34
CA GLU A 199 -11.22 10.23 -1.27
C GLU A 199 -12.37 9.35 -1.80
N GLU A 200 -13.25 9.89 -2.64
CA GLU A 200 -14.33 9.14 -3.27
C GLU A 200 -13.83 8.08 -4.26
N GLU A 201 -12.83 8.41 -5.09
CA GLU A 201 -12.23 7.46 -6.05
C GLU A 201 -11.62 6.23 -5.36
N LEU A 202 -11.11 6.39 -4.15
CA LEU A 202 -10.43 5.34 -3.40
C LEU A 202 -11.33 4.69 -2.34
N ASP A 203 -12.63 5.01 -2.32
CA ASP A 203 -13.52 4.69 -1.20
C ASP A 203 -12.85 4.91 0.18
N ARG A 204 -12.17 6.05 0.29
CA ARG A 204 -11.38 6.43 1.45
C ARG A 204 -12.09 7.54 2.22
N ASN A 205 -12.03 7.47 3.54
CA ASN A 205 -12.54 8.52 4.42
C ASN A 205 -11.47 8.92 5.42
N THR A 206 -11.02 10.17 5.34
CA THR A 206 -10.13 10.75 6.34
C THR A 206 -10.96 11.42 7.43
N TYR A 207 -10.62 11.14 8.69
CA TYR A 207 -11.23 11.73 9.87
C TYR A 207 -10.22 12.56 10.66
N MET A 208 -10.61 13.76 11.05
CA MET A 208 -9.91 14.58 12.03
C MET A 208 -10.30 14.11 13.44
N VAL A 209 -9.29 13.90 14.29
CA VAL A 209 -9.48 13.57 15.70
C VAL A 209 -9.54 14.87 16.48
N GLU A 210 -10.68 15.15 17.11
CA GLU A 210 -10.92 16.37 17.85
C GLU A 210 -11.05 16.13 19.36
N LEU A 211 -10.47 17.04 20.15
CA LEU A 211 -10.62 17.13 21.60
C LEU A 211 -11.09 18.56 21.93
N ASN A 212 -12.31 18.70 22.46
CA ASN A 212 -12.91 20.02 22.76
C ASN A 212 -12.81 20.98 21.55
N GLU A 213 -13.26 20.52 20.39
CA GLU A 213 -13.25 21.26 19.11
C GLU A 213 -11.86 21.57 18.53
N ARG A 214 -10.79 21.16 19.21
CA ARG A 214 -9.42 21.30 18.71
C ARG A 214 -8.97 20.02 18.01
N VAL A 215 -8.46 20.14 16.79
CA VAL A 215 -7.85 19.02 16.07
C VAL A 215 -6.55 18.61 16.78
N ILE A 216 -6.45 17.33 17.13
CA ILE A 216 -5.30 16.72 17.83
C ILE A 216 -4.67 15.57 17.07
N GLY A 217 -5.23 15.21 15.91
CA GLY A 217 -4.73 14.11 15.09
C GLY A 217 -5.62 13.83 13.90
N LYS A 218 -5.29 12.80 13.14
CA LYS A 218 -6.10 12.29 12.04
C LYS A 218 -5.96 10.78 11.88
N ILE A 219 -6.89 10.17 11.18
CA ILE A 219 -6.90 8.76 10.81
C ILE A 219 -7.72 8.58 9.53
N ALA A 220 -7.30 7.69 8.64
CA ALA A 220 -8.02 7.41 7.41
C ALA A 220 -8.44 5.93 7.35
N ILE A 221 -9.57 5.67 6.69
CA ILE A 221 -10.10 4.34 6.43
C ILE A 221 -10.34 4.24 4.92
N SER A 222 -9.76 3.25 4.26
CA SER A 222 -10.13 2.85 2.90
C SER A 222 -10.97 1.59 3.00
N TYR A 223 -12.04 1.54 2.21
CA TYR A 223 -12.96 0.41 2.17
C TYR A 223 -12.77 -0.36 0.86
N SER A 224 -12.89 -1.66 0.94
CA SER A 224 -13.05 -2.57 -0.19
C SER A 224 -14.17 -3.55 0.20
N ASP A 225 -14.85 -4.18 -0.73
CA ASP A 225 -16.10 -4.94 -0.53
C ASP A 225 -16.41 -5.37 0.93
N ASP A 226 -15.65 -6.31 1.47
CA ASP A 226 -15.84 -6.87 2.81
C ASP A 226 -14.71 -6.49 3.80
N SER A 227 -13.80 -5.60 3.41
CA SER A 227 -12.61 -5.26 4.20
C SER A 227 -12.43 -3.75 4.38
N ALA A 228 -11.65 -3.38 5.40
CA ALA A 228 -11.24 -2.00 5.66
C ALA A 228 -9.75 -1.94 5.97
N PHE A 229 -9.08 -0.92 5.44
CA PHE A 229 -7.67 -0.65 5.69
C PHE A 229 -7.50 0.69 6.42
N ILE A 230 -6.88 0.66 7.59
CA ILE A 230 -6.61 1.86 8.39
C ILE A 230 -5.23 2.40 8.01
N SER A 231 -5.16 3.68 7.67
CA SER A 231 -3.94 4.35 7.25
C SER A 231 -3.84 5.79 7.77
N GLY A 232 -2.70 6.43 7.55
CA GLY A 232 -2.52 7.86 7.82
C GLY A 232 -2.81 8.27 9.26
N PHE A 233 -2.68 7.36 10.24
CA PHE A 233 -3.02 7.58 11.62
C PHE A 233 -1.89 8.23 12.42
N GLY A 234 -2.23 9.29 13.12
CA GLY A 234 -1.33 9.93 14.06
C GLY A 234 -2.04 10.87 15.04
N ILE A 235 -1.40 11.07 16.19
CA ILE A 235 -1.76 12.07 17.19
C ILE A 235 -0.62 13.07 17.28
N LEU A 236 -0.95 14.36 17.31
CA LEU A 236 0.03 15.44 17.46
C LEU A 236 0.89 15.25 18.72
N PRO A 237 2.18 15.58 18.69
CA PRO A 237 3.13 15.28 19.76
C PRO A 237 2.66 15.70 21.16
N ASP A 238 2.10 16.90 21.29
CA ASP A 238 1.63 17.47 22.58
C ASP A 238 0.47 16.68 23.21
N PHE A 239 -0.18 15.84 22.44
CA PHE A 239 -1.35 15.04 22.86
C PHE A 239 -1.06 13.55 23.00
N ARG A 240 0.17 13.12 22.71
CA ARG A 240 0.60 11.71 22.85
C ARG A 240 0.69 11.29 24.31
N GLY A 241 0.64 9.99 24.57
CA GLY A 241 0.77 9.42 25.93
C GLY A 241 -0.44 9.60 26.83
N LYS A 242 -1.53 10.23 26.36
CA LYS A 242 -2.74 10.55 27.14
C LYS A 242 -3.95 9.64 26.81
N GLY A 243 -3.73 8.56 26.06
CA GLY A 243 -4.79 7.61 25.70
C GLY A 243 -5.62 8.00 24.46
N TYR A 244 -5.45 9.19 23.89
CA TYR A 244 -6.26 9.67 22.76
C TYR A 244 -6.10 8.83 21.50
N GLY A 245 -4.91 8.28 21.23
CA GLY A 245 -4.71 7.36 20.10
C GLY A 245 -5.55 6.08 20.23
N LYS A 246 -5.57 5.49 21.43
CA LYS A 246 -6.42 4.32 21.70
C LYS A 246 -7.90 4.65 21.57
N ALA A 247 -8.32 5.80 22.07
CA ALA A 247 -9.70 6.27 21.94
C ALA A 247 -10.10 6.47 20.46
N ALA A 248 -9.25 7.14 19.67
CA ALA A 248 -9.48 7.35 18.24
C ALA A 248 -9.58 6.05 17.45
N LEU A 249 -8.66 5.10 17.71
CA LEU A 249 -8.69 3.80 17.04
C LEU A 249 -9.96 3.01 17.38
N LYS A 250 -10.38 2.98 18.66
CA LYS A 250 -11.62 2.32 19.06
C LYS A 250 -12.85 2.93 18.37
N GLU A 251 -12.90 4.25 18.25
CA GLU A 251 -14.00 4.93 17.57
C GLU A 251 -14.03 4.63 16.06
N VAL A 252 -12.86 4.53 15.41
CA VAL A 252 -12.74 4.06 14.03
C VAL A 252 -13.23 2.62 13.87
N LEU A 253 -12.84 1.72 14.77
CA LEU A 253 -13.31 0.33 14.75
C LEU A 253 -14.84 0.26 14.92
N ARG A 254 -15.43 1.13 15.75
CA ARG A 254 -16.89 1.24 15.87
C ARG A 254 -17.54 1.65 14.54
N LEU A 255 -17.01 2.69 13.87
CA LEU A 255 -17.52 3.14 12.56
C LEU A 255 -17.43 2.05 11.49
N ILE A 256 -16.33 1.29 11.46
CA ILE A 256 -16.16 0.18 10.52
C ILE A 256 -17.18 -0.94 10.82
N ASN A 257 -17.35 -1.31 12.09
CA ASN A 257 -18.30 -2.34 12.50
C ASN A 257 -19.77 -1.97 12.21
N GLU A 258 -20.12 -0.68 12.22
CA GLU A 258 -21.47 -0.21 11.83
C GLU A 258 -21.79 -0.50 10.35
N LYS A 259 -20.77 -0.67 9.52
CA LYS A 259 -20.89 -1.11 8.11
C LYS A 259 -20.91 -2.64 7.96
N ASN A 260 -20.85 -3.41 9.05
CA ASN A 260 -20.72 -4.87 9.08
C ASN A 260 -19.42 -5.40 8.43
N ILE A 261 -18.35 -4.61 8.44
CA ILE A 261 -17.02 -4.99 7.96
C ILE A 261 -16.21 -5.49 9.16
N TYR A 262 -15.61 -6.68 9.02
CA TYR A 262 -14.86 -7.35 10.10
C TYR A 262 -13.41 -7.69 9.72
N GLU A 263 -13.09 -7.67 8.44
CA GLU A 263 -11.73 -7.82 7.94
C GLU A 263 -11.04 -6.43 8.00
N ILE A 264 -10.28 -6.17 9.05
CA ILE A 264 -9.67 -4.85 9.29
C ILE A 264 -8.16 -5.03 9.40
N GLU A 265 -7.43 -4.32 8.55
CA GLU A 265 -5.98 -4.38 8.48
C GLU A 265 -5.34 -2.99 8.55
N LEU A 266 -4.06 -2.97 8.88
CA LEU A 266 -3.19 -1.79 8.83
C LEU A 266 -1.73 -2.21 8.63
N ASP A 267 -0.90 -1.26 8.19
CA ASP A 267 0.55 -1.41 8.18
C ASP A 267 1.20 -0.53 9.25
N VAL A 268 2.28 -1.03 9.86
CA VAL A 268 3.06 -0.28 10.84
C VAL A 268 4.55 -0.61 10.72
N GLU A 269 5.40 0.42 10.70
CA GLU A 269 6.84 0.22 10.71
C GLU A 269 7.29 -0.60 11.93
N CYS A 270 8.10 -1.64 11.70
CA CYS A 270 8.54 -2.58 12.75
C CYS A 270 9.27 -1.90 13.92
N LYS A 271 9.93 -0.76 13.67
CA LYS A 271 10.62 0.03 14.69
C LYS A 271 9.68 0.92 15.50
N ASN A 272 8.43 1.11 15.09
CA ASN A 272 7.46 1.97 15.77
C ASN A 272 6.77 1.22 16.92
N ASN A 273 7.54 0.91 17.97
CA ASN A 273 7.05 0.18 19.15
C ASN A 273 5.82 0.84 19.81
N THR A 274 5.72 2.16 19.78
CA THR A 274 4.59 2.89 20.38
C THR A 274 3.30 2.59 19.64
N ALA A 275 3.30 2.66 18.31
CA ALA A 275 2.13 2.33 17.49
C ALA A 275 1.82 0.83 17.54
N LEU A 276 2.85 -0.02 17.46
CA LEU A 276 2.69 -1.48 17.56
C LEU A 276 1.99 -1.89 18.87
N ASN A 277 2.43 -1.36 20.01
CA ASN A 277 1.80 -1.62 21.30
C ASN A 277 0.36 -1.10 21.37
N LEU A 278 0.07 0.04 20.75
CA LEU A 278 -1.29 0.59 20.64
C LEU A 278 -2.21 -0.36 19.85
N TYR A 279 -1.76 -0.84 18.69
CA TYR A 279 -2.54 -1.74 17.84
C TYR A 279 -2.78 -3.09 18.53
N LYS A 280 -1.76 -3.68 19.13
CA LYS A 280 -1.89 -4.92 19.92
C LYS A 280 -2.87 -4.75 21.09
N ALA A 281 -2.83 -3.61 21.79
CA ALA A 281 -3.77 -3.29 22.87
C ALA A 281 -5.21 -3.05 22.38
N CYS A 282 -5.44 -2.96 21.08
CA CYS A 282 -6.75 -2.87 20.44
C CYS A 282 -7.17 -4.16 19.71
N GLY A 283 -6.40 -5.26 19.85
CA GLY A 283 -6.75 -6.57 19.31
C GLY A 283 -6.19 -6.91 17.94
N PHE A 284 -5.26 -6.09 17.43
CA PHE A 284 -4.53 -6.42 16.22
C PHE A 284 -3.37 -7.37 16.48
N GLU A 285 -3.15 -8.28 15.56
CA GLU A 285 -2.02 -9.21 15.57
C GLU A 285 -1.21 -9.09 14.28
N GLU A 286 0.07 -9.44 14.34
CA GLU A 286 0.96 -9.41 13.18
C GLU A 286 0.59 -10.56 12.23
N LEU A 287 0.35 -10.23 10.96
CA LEU A 287 0.01 -11.18 9.90
C LEU A 287 1.22 -11.53 9.05
N SER A 288 1.97 -10.53 8.62
CA SER A 288 3.16 -10.69 7.77
C SER A 288 4.14 -9.53 7.95
N VAL A 289 5.34 -9.70 7.40
CA VAL A 289 6.38 -8.67 7.39
C VAL A 289 6.78 -8.36 5.95
N MET A 290 6.59 -7.12 5.52
CA MET A 290 7.09 -6.62 4.26
C MET A 290 8.38 -5.86 4.50
N SER A 291 9.44 -6.25 3.81
CA SER A 291 10.76 -5.59 3.86
C SER A 291 10.97 -4.73 2.64
N TYR A 292 11.50 -3.55 2.87
CA TYR A 292 11.76 -2.52 1.88
C TYR A 292 13.27 -2.37 1.70
N TYR A 293 13.70 -2.41 0.42
CA TYR A 293 15.10 -2.32 0.05
C TYR A 293 15.30 -1.16 -0.91
N LYS A 294 16.15 -0.22 -0.52
CA LYS A 294 16.51 0.93 -1.35
C LYS A 294 17.43 0.49 -2.48
N LEU A 295 17.08 0.81 -3.71
CA LEU A 295 17.93 0.58 -4.87
C LEU A 295 19.12 1.55 -4.84
N GLN A 296 20.35 0.98 -4.85
CA GLN A 296 21.59 1.76 -4.97
C GLN A 296 21.76 2.23 -6.43
N TYR A 297 22.45 3.36 -6.63
CA TYR A 297 22.75 3.89 -7.97
C TYR A 297 21.52 4.21 -8.85
N PHE A 298 20.37 4.40 -8.24
CA PHE A 298 19.22 4.96 -8.92
C PHE A 298 19.42 6.50 -9.01
N LYS A 299 19.87 6.96 -10.19
CA LYS A 299 20.02 8.37 -10.55
C LYS A 299 19.48 8.57 -11.97
#